data_cbbbf89a1bef8d3e074180e079e3bbda
#
_entry.id   cbbbf89a1bef8d3e074180e079e3bbda
#
_cell.length_a   1.000
_cell.length_b   1.000
_cell.length_c   1.000
_cell.angle_alpha   90.00
_cell.angle_beta   90.00
_cell.angle_gamma   90.00
#
_symmetry.space_group_name_H-M   'P 1'
#
loop_
_entity.id
_entity.type
_entity.pdbx_description
1 polymer ?
#
loop_
_entity_poly.entity_id
_entity_poly.type
_entity_poly.pdbx_seq_one_letter_code
_entity_poly.pdbx_strand_id
1 'polypeptide(L)'
;MAKIYAVCSGCGGVGKTMIALSLAVSAAKRGKRTILLDASGVSRACDLALGLENVVVLDMADVANRQAGLEAALYKAPKYENLRFACASLYDDVPVTELTSTMLALHSLCDVLVIDCQTG
;
A
#
# COMPACT_ATOMS: atom_id res chain seq x y z
N MET A 1 14.29 11.83 -1.94
CA MET A 1 13.37 11.66 -0.79
C MET A 1 11.97 11.38 -1.32
N ALA A 2 11.32 10.36 -0.79
CA ALA A 2 9.99 10.00 -1.26
C ALA A 2 8.93 11.00 -0.81
N LYS A 3 7.96 11.26 -1.70
CA LYS A 3 6.76 12.00 -1.33
C LYS A 3 5.74 11.02 -0.79
N ILE A 4 5.09 11.36 0.30
CA ILE A 4 4.12 10.50 0.98
C ILE A 4 2.75 11.15 0.90
N TYR A 5 1.77 10.42 0.39
CA TYR A 5 0.38 10.86 0.32
C TYR A 5 -0.48 9.88 1.12
N ALA A 6 -1.10 10.36 2.18
CA ALA A 6 -2.03 9.55 2.97
C ALA A 6 -3.45 9.95 2.61
N VAL A 7 -4.25 8.99 2.16
CA VAL A 7 -5.64 9.22 1.79
C VAL A 7 -6.53 8.71 2.91
N CYS A 8 -7.16 9.65 3.61
CA CYS A 8 -8.03 9.37 4.74
C CYS A 8 -9.35 10.07 4.53
N SER A 9 -10.44 9.49 5.03
CA SER A 9 -11.74 10.14 4.99
C SER A 9 -12.46 9.89 6.30
N GLY A 10 -13.37 10.78 6.66
CA GLY A 10 -14.16 10.64 7.87
C GLY A 10 -15.18 9.52 7.83
N CYS A 11 -15.54 9.08 6.63
CA CYS A 11 -16.42 7.94 6.40
C CYS A 11 -15.74 6.98 5.47
N GLY A 12 -15.62 5.73 5.85
CA GLY A 12 -15.10 4.72 4.96
C GLY A 12 -15.90 4.67 3.67
N GLY A 13 -15.29 4.25 2.58
CA GLY A 13 -16.01 4.12 1.34
C GLY A 13 -15.13 3.94 0.13
N VAL A 14 -15.78 3.60 -0.98
CA VAL A 14 -15.13 3.30 -2.24
C VAL A 14 -14.35 4.51 -2.76
N GLY A 15 -14.83 5.72 -2.51
CA GLY A 15 -14.19 6.94 -3.00
C GLY A 15 -12.77 7.12 -2.50
N LYS A 16 -12.51 6.78 -1.24
CA LYS A 16 -11.16 6.88 -0.66
C LYS A 16 -10.18 5.96 -1.40
N THR A 17 -10.57 4.70 -1.60
CA THR A 17 -9.73 3.73 -2.29
C THR A 17 -9.49 4.17 -3.74
N MET A 18 -10.50 4.68 -4.42
CA MET A 18 -10.35 5.15 -5.79
C MET A 18 -9.38 6.32 -5.88
N ILE A 19 -9.39 7.23 -4.91
CA ILE A 19 -8.45 8.35 -4.88
C ILE A 19 -7.03 7.84 -4.68
N ALA A 20 -6.82 6.92 -3.74
CA ALA A 20 -5.51 6.34 -3.50
C ALA A 20 -4.96 5.63 -4.74
N LEU A 21 -5.78 4.82 -5.38
CA LEU A 21 -5.42 4.15 -6.62
C LEU A 21 -5.07 5.13 -7.73
N SER A 22 -5.87 6.17 -7.90
CA SER A 22 -5.64 7.18 -8.94
C SER A 22 -4.32 7.92 -8.73
N LEU A 23 -4.01 8.27 -7.48
CA LEU A 23 -2.73 8.90 -7.16
C LEU A 23 -1.55 7.99 -7.49
N ALA A 24 -1.64 6.73 -7.08
CA ALA A 24 -0.57 5.77 -7.29
C ALA A 24 -0.34 5.49 -8.78
N VAL A 25 -1.40 5.25 -9.52
CA VAL A 25 -1.33 4.99 -10.96
C VAL A 25 -0.78 6.21 -11.70
N SER A 26 -1.24 7.40 -11.35
CA SER A 26 -0.77 8.63 -11.96
C SER A 26 0.74 8.83 -11.75
N ALA A 27 1.22 8.60 -10.54
CA ALA A 27 2.66 8.71 -10.25
C ALA A 27 3.47 7.67 -11.02
N ALA A 28 2.98 6.44 -11.08
CA ALA A 28 3.65 5.37 -11.81
C ALA A 28 3.73 5.66 -13.30
N LYS A 29 2.68 6.21 -13.88
CA LYS A 29 2.65 6.59 -15.29
C LYS A 29 3.62 7.71 -15.61
N ARG A 30 3.99 8.52 -14.62
CA ARG A 30 4.99 9.58 -14.78
C ARG A 30 6.43 9.06 -14.63
N GLY A 31 6.61 7.76 -14.51
CA GLY A 31 7.92 7.15 -14.35
C GLY A 31 8.44 7.13 -12.92
N LYS A 32 7.62 7.47 -11.94
CA LYS A 32 8.03 7.46 -10.53
C LYS A 32 7.90 6.06 -9.95
N ARG A 33 8.92 5.62 -9.21
CA ARG A 33 8.83 4.36 -8.48
C ARG A 33 7.81 4.57 -7.38
N THR A 34 6.69 3.86 -7.46
CA THR A 34 5.53 4.10 -6.60
C THR A 34 5.18 2.86 -5.81
N ILE A 35 4.86 3.04 -4.54
CA ILE A 35 4.32 1.98 -3.70
C ILE A 35 2.96 2.44 -3.20
N LEU A 36 1.95 1.59 -3.38
CA LEU A 36 0.63 1.79 -2.78
C LEU A 36 0.53 0.86 -1.58
N LEU A 37 0.38 1.46 -0.39
CA LEU A 37 0.25 0.73 0.86
C LEU A 37 -1.21 0.73 1.29
N ASP A 38 -1.81 -0.44 1.36
CA ASP A 38 -3.16 -0.60 1.88
C ASP A 38 -3.10 -0.82 3.38
N ALA A 39 -3.50 0.17 4.15
CA ALA A 39 -3.51 0.12 5.61
C ALA A 39 -4.89 -0.23 6.17
N SER A 40 -5.88 -0.48 5.30
CA SER A 40 -7.23 -0.78 5.78
C SER A 40 -7.36 -2.18 6.38
N GLY A 41 -6.61 -3.13 5.87
CA GLY A 41 -6.57 -4.49 6.41
C GLY A 41 -7.78 -5.36 6.09
N VAL A 42 -8.90 -4.79 5.72
CA VAL A 42 -10.15 -5.54 5.59
C VAL A 42 -10.80 -5.47 4.22
N SER A 43 -10.62 -4.38 3.48
CA SER A 43 -11.39 -4.19 2.27
C SER A 43 -10.82 -4.91 1.05
N ARG A 44 -9.52 -5.05 0.96
CA ARG A 44 -8.84 -5.71 -0.18
C ARG A 44 -9.21 -5.13 -1.55
N ALA A 45 -9.78 -3.94 -1.57
CA ALA A 45 -10.23 -3.33 -2.81
C ALA A 45 -9.06 -2.93 -3.72
N CYS A 46 -7.93 -2.56 -3.13
CA CYS A 46 -6.75 -2.17 -3.90
C CYS A 46 -6.14 -3.36 -4.64
N ASP A 47 -6.00 -4.51 -3.98
CA ASP A 47 -5.41 -5.67 -4.64
C ASP A 47 -6.31 -6.20 -5.77
N LEU A 48 -7.62 -6.16 -5.57
CA LEU A 48 -8.56 -6.50 -6.64
C LEU A 48 -8.42 -5.56 -7.83
N ALA A 49 -8.38 -4.25 -7.59
CA ALA A 49 -8.30 -3.27 -8.66
C ALA A 49 -6.99 -3.35 -9.43
N LEU A 50 -5.90 -3.78 -8.79
CA LEU A 50 -4.60 -3.90 -9.44
C LEU A 50 -4.37 -5.28 -10.08
N GLY A 51 -5.35 -6.17 -10.03
CA GLY A 51 -5.23 -7.51 -10.60
C GLY A 51 -4.38 -8.45 -9.76
N LEU A 52 -4.25 -8.17 -8.47
CA LEU A 52 -3.45 -8.96 -7.55
C LEU A 52 -4.32 -9.86 -6.66
N GLU A 53 -5.55 -10.08 -7.05
CA GLU A 53 -6.47 -10.97 -6.35
C GLU A 53 -5.85 -12.35 -6.19
N ASN A 54 -5.89 -12.89 -4.99
CA ASN A 54 -5.32 -14.19 -4.64
C ASN A 54 -3.80 -14.30 -4.76
N VAL A 55 -3.10 -13.22 -5.06
CA VAL A 55 -1.65 -13.20 -5.16
C VAL A 55 -1.02 -12.72 -3.85
N VAL A 56 -1.65 -11.75 -3.19
CA VAL A 56 -1.10 -11.14 -1.99
C VAL A 56 -1.30 -12.05 -0.79
N VAL A 57 -0.22 -12.65 -0.30
CA VAL A 57 -0.24 -13.57 0.84
C VAL A 57 0.65 -13.12 1.99
N LEU A 58 1.56 -12.18 1.75
CA LEU A 58 2.45 -11.63 2.77
C LEU A 58 2.15 -10.16 2.98
N ASP A 59 2.21 -9.71 4.22
CA ASP A 59 1.98 -8.32 4.56
C ASP A 59 3.18 -7.72 5.32
N MET A 60 3.09 -6.46 5.69
CA MET A 60 4.17 -5.79 6.39
C MET A 60 4.32 -6.28 7.83
N ALA A 61 3.26 -6.86 8.41
CA ALA A 61 3.36 -7.50 9.71
C ALA A 61 4.26 -8.74 9.64
N ASP A 62 4.21 -9.50 8.55
CA ASP A 62 5.13 -10.62 8.33
C ASP A 62 6.58 -10.16 8.26
N VAL A 63 6.81 -9.02 7.61
CA VAL A 63 8.15 -8.43 7.55
C VAL A 63 8.62 -8.02 8.95
N ALA A 64 7.76 -7.37 9.71
CA ALA A 64 8.08 -6.95 11.07
C ALA A 64 8.39 -8.10 12.00
N ASN A 65 7.71 -9.24 11.79
CA ASN A 65 7.91 -10.45 12.57
C ASN A 65 9.03 -11.34 12.02
N ARG A 66 9.75 -10.86 11.02
CA ARG A 66 10.86 -11.58 10.37
C ARG A 66 10.46 -12.89 9.71
N GLN A 67 9.18 -13.02 9.35
CA GLN A 67 8.68 -14.19 8.63
C GLN A 67 8.84 -14.05 7.12
N ALA A 68 9.14 -12.83 6.67
CA ALA A 68 9.34 -12.54 5.24
C ALA A 68 10.32 -11.39 5.09
N GLY A 69 11.02 -11.35 3.97
CA GLY A 69 11.83 -10.20 3.59
C GLY A 69 10.93 -9.10 3.02
N LEU A 70 11.40 -7.86 3.09
CA LEU A 70 10.63 -6.72 2.61
C LEU A 70 10.23 -6.87 1.15
N GLU A 71 11.14 -7.31 0.29
CA GLU A 71 10.87 -7.49 -1.14
C GLU A 71 9.74 -8.51 -1.39
N ALA A 72 9.64 -9.54 -0.56
CA ALA A 72 8.63 -10.57 -0.73
C ALA A 72 7.22 -10.05 -0.42
N ALA A 73 7.10 -8.98 0.34
CA ALA A 73 5.82 -8.36 0.68
C ALA A 73 5.43 -7.23 -0.28
N LEU A 74 6.27 -6.94 -1.27
CA LEU A 74 5.99 -5.95 -2.31
C LEU A 74 5.60 -6.67 -3.59
N TYR A 75 4.40 -6.41 -4.09
CA TYR A 75 3.85 -7.09 -5.25
C TYR A 75 3.75 -6.12 -6.42
N LYS A 76 4.40 -6.47 -7.54
CA LYS A 76 4.35 -5.63 -8.73
C LYS A 76 2.95 -5.67 -9.34
N ALA A 77 2.39 -4.50 -9.63
CA ALA A 77 1.11 -4.41 -10.32
C ALA A 77 1.28 -4.84 -11.78
N PRO A 78 0.48 -5.79 -12.30
CA PRO A 78 0.70 -6.33 -13.64
C PRO A 78 0.63 -5.32 -14.77
N LYS A 79 -0.21 -4.29 -14.62
CA LYS A 79 -0.45 -3.29 -15.68
C LYS A 79 0.42 -2.04 -15.57
N TYR A 80 1.15 -1.88 -14.47
CA TYR A 80 1.87 -0.64 -14.20
C TYR A 80 3.29 -0.95 -13.77
N GLU A 81 4.24 -0.71 -14.65
CA GLU A 81 5.63 -1.12 -14.47
C GLU A 81 6.27 -0.55 -13.21
N ASN A 82 5.94 0.70 -12.87
CA ASN A 82 6.56 1.40 -11.75
C ASN A 82 5.74 1.34 -10.46
N LEU A 83 4.69 0.53 -10.43
CA LEU A 83 3.80 0.46 -9.28
C LEU A 83 3.91 -0.88 -8.58
N ARG A 84 4.19 -0.83 -7.28
CA ARG A 84 4.16 -2.01 -6.41
C ARG A 84 3.12 -1.81 -5.32
N PHE A 85 2.55 -2.89 -4.89
CA PHE A 85 1.52 -2.92 -3.86
C PHE A 85 2.04 -3.59 -2.60
N ALA A 86 1.71 -3.03 -1.44
CA ALA A 86 1.99 -3.64 -0.15
C ALA A 86 0.75 -3.54 0.73
N CYS A 87 0.56 -4.54 1.55
CA CYS A 87 -0.53 -4.55 2.54
C CYS A 87 0.10 -4.43 3.92
N ALA A 88 -0.41 -3.51 4.74
CA ALA A 88 0.12 -3.33 6.08
C ALA A 88 -0.24 -4.51 6.97
N SER A 89 -1.50 -4.96 6.91
CA SER A 89 -1.94 -6.19 7.54
C SER A 89 -3.09 -6.79 6.73
N LEU A 90 -3.06 -8.10 6.55
CA LEU A 90 -4.13 -8.81 5.83
C LEU A 90 -5.34 -9.08 6.72
N TYR A 91 -5.19 -9.01 8.01
CA TYR A 91 -6.20 -9.53 8.95
C TYR A 91 -6.74 -8.51 9.93
N ASP A 92 -5.96 -7.51 10.28
CA ASP A 92 -6.30 -6.57 11.35
C ASP A 92 -6.09 -5.13 10.95
N ASP A 93 -6.77 -4.22 11.63
CA ASP A 93 -6.50 -2.80 11.52
C ASP A 93 -5.09 -2.51 12.03
N VAL A 94 -4.43 -1.56 11.41
CA VAL A 94 -3.04 -1.24 11.72
C VAL A 94 -2.99 -0.03 12.66
N PRO A 95 -2.42 -0.18 13.86
CA PRO A 95 -2.20 0.97 14.74
C PRO A 95 -1.28 2.01 14.08
N VAL A 96 -1.49 3.27 14.43
CA VAL A 96 -0.72 4.37 13.85
C VAL A 96 0.79 4.18 14.06
N THR A 97 1.18 3.65 15.21
CA THR A 97 2.60 3.41 15.51
C THR A 97 3.23 2.41 14.56
N GLU A 98 2.52 1.32 14.24
CA GLU A 98 3.00 0.31 13.30
C GLU A 98 3.01 0.86 11.88
N LEU A 99 2.01 1.67 11.53
CA LEU A 99 1.95 2.31 10.23
C LEU A 99 3.16 3.21 10.01
N THR A 100 3.57 3.96 11.02
CA THR A 100 4.74 4.82 10.93
C THR A 100 6.01 4.01 10.66
N SER A 101 6.19 2.90 11.36
CA SER A 101 7.34 2.01 11.14
C SER A 101 7.34 1.45 9.72
N THR A 102 6.18 1.06 9.22
CA THR A 102 6.01 0.56 7.86
C THR A 102 6.39 1.63 6.84
N MET A 103 5.94 2.85 7.04
CA MET A 103 6.25 3.97 6.15
C MET A 103 7.76 4.21 6.08
N LEU A 104 8.43 4.17 7.23
CA LEU A 104 9.88 4.33 7.27
C LEU A 104 10.61 3.23 6.51
N ALA A 105 10.12 1.99 6.64
CA ALA A 105 10.72 0.87 5.93
C ALA A 105 10.58 1.00 4.41
N LEU A 106 9.46 1.52 3.94
CA LEU A 106 9.17 1.64 2.51
C LEU A 106 9.74 2.91 1.87
N HIS A 107 10.01 3.92 2.66
CA HIS A 107 10.40 5.25 2.20
C HIS A 107 11.62 5.25 1.27
N SER A 108 12.60 4.41 1.55
CA SER A 108 13.82 4.37 0.75
C SER A 108 13.70 3.58 -0.56
N LEU A 109 12.58 2.89 -0.76
CA LEU A 109 12.38 2.00 -1.89
C LEU A 109 11.54 2.62 -3.01
N CYS A 110 11.08 3.84 -2.84
CA CYS A 110 10.20 4.48 -3.82
C CYS A 110 10.41 5.98 -3.88
N ASP A 111 9.88 6.57 -4.93
CA ASP A 111 9.82 8.03 -5.09
C ASP A 111 8.51 8.60 -4.57
N VAL A 112 7.45 7.80 -4.61
CA VAL A 112 6.11 8.17 -4.15
C VAL A 112 5.53 7.01 -3.35
N LEU A 113 5.05 7.29 -2.16
CA LEU A 113 4.36 6.33 -1.32
C LEU A 113 2.94 6.83 -1.11
N VAL A 114 1.95 6.06 -1.55
CA VAL A 114 0.54 6.37 -1.38
C VAL A 114 -0.03 5.42 -0.35
N ILE A 115 -0.68 5.95 0.67
CA ILE A 115 -1.23 5.15 1.76
C ILE A 115 -2.74 5.28 1.76
N ASP A 116 -3.42 4.15 1.64
CA ASP A 116 -4.87 4.06 1.80
C ASP A 116 -5.16 3.77 3.27
N CYS A 117 -5.45 4.82 4.04
CA CYS A 117 -5.64 4.71 5.47
C CYS A 117 -7.04 4.24 5.81
N GLN A 118 -7.14 3.43 6.84
CA GLN A 118 -8.43 3.15 7.42
C GLN A 118 -8.87 4.33 8.28
N THR A 119 -10.11 4.75 8.11
CA THR A 119 -10.72 5.78 8.94
C THR A 119 -11.52 5.11 10.03
N GLY A 120 -11.16 5.44 11.21
CA GLY A 120 -11.75 4.84 12.36
C GLY A 120 -12.98 5.44 12.85
#